data_e616d66244a585189ab484540f53d83a
#
_entry.id   e616d66244a585189ab484540f53d83a
#
_cell.length_a   1.000
_cell.length_b   1.000
_cell.length_c   1.000
_cell.angle_alpha   90.00
_cell.angle_beta   90.00
_cell.angle_gamma   90.00
#
_symmetry.space_group_name_H-M   'P 1'
#
loop_
_entity.id
_entity.type
_entity.pdbx_description
1 polymer ?
#
loop_
_entity_poly.entity_id
_entity_poly.type
_entity_poly.pdbx_seq_one_letter_code
_entity_poly.pdbx_strand_id
1 'polypeptide(L)'
;MIGKGSVNHNTRTFTAKNVDKNRSADNVEFCQEDIKHVYHKLFDEARERYNAKQKRKDRMIDNYYEKIRRGKQEKLFHEVIFQIGNKDDMNAKNEDGLLAKRILTEFMDEFQARNPNLYVFSAHLHMDEETPHLHIDFVPYITGSKRGLDTRVSLKSALAAEGFTGGTRGATELNQWIASEKQELATVMERYGVEWLQKGTHEKHLSVLEFEKKERAREVAELVSQKREISSVVAQLGEEVSVKKQELKNATTEKELAEEATQKANEERITAQQEKELAEEATQKANEDRTIAQQEKEVLLAGNQNLRMENTRLESRKDRLRMENHDLKQKQLQLQTDNEELEQRHEDLQYTNSKLENVNAQLFADNHTLEQRNDSLKSDNQVLRQKYNDLQQNNVQLEKQQ
;
A
#
# COMPACT_ATOMS: atom_id res chain seq x y z
N MET A 1 0.43 7.60 -12.06
CA MET A 1 -0.76 6.72 -12.22
C MET A 1 -1.97 7.58 -12.44
N ILE A 2 -2.92 7.21 -13.28
CA ILE A 2 -4.21 7.90 -13.41
C ILE A 2 -5.31 6.96 -12.94
N GLY A 3 -6.07 7.38 -11.94
CA GLY A 3 -7.09 6.58 -11.29
C GLY A 3 -8.42 7.28 -11.12
N LYS A 4 -9.36 6.64 -10.47
CA LYS A 4 -10.47 7.30 -9.80
C LYS A 4 -9.91 7.85 -8.50
N GLY A 5 -9.65 9.16 -8.45
CA GLY A 5 -9.17 9.82 -7.25
C GLY A 5 -10.13 9.64 -6.08
N SER A 6 -9.57 9.54 -4.90
CA SER A 6 -10.33 9.64 -3.67
C SER A 6 -9.94 10.94 -2.97
N VAL A 7 -10.63 12.02 -3.29
CA VAL A 7 -10.41 13.33 -2.65
C VAL A 7 -10.40 13.20 -1.12
N ASN A 8 -11.25 12.35 -0.55
CA ASN A 8 -11.27 12.10 0.90
C ASN A 8 -9.98 11.46 1.42
N HIS A 9 -9.32 10.62 0.63
CA HIS A 9 -8.00 10.08 0.98
C HIS A 9 -6.92 11.15 0.84
N ASN A 10 -6.96 11.93 -0.25
CA ASN A 10 -5.97 12.95 -0.54
C ASN A 10 -5.99 14.06 0.53
N THR A 11 -7.17 14.47 0.97
CA THR A 11 -7.38 15.47 2.03
C THR A 11 -7.28 14.91 3.46
N ARG A 12 -6.98 13.62 3.61
CA ARG A 12 -6.98 12.92 4.92
C ARG A 12 -8.31 12.98 5.69
N THR A 13 -9.41 13.32 5.04
CA THR A 13 -10.77 13.15 5.60
C THR A 13 -11.07 11.66 5.84
N PHE A 14 -10.49 10.80 5.01
CA PHE A 14 -10.44 9.35 5.23
C PHE A 14 -8.98 8.91 5.38
N THR A 15 -8.66 8.25 6.48
CA THR A 15 -7.31 7.74 6.77
C THR A 15 -7.24 6.24 6.51
N ALA A 16 -6.39 5.82 5.59
CA ALA A 16 -6.10 4.42 5.31
C ALA A 16 -5.17 3.81 6.39
N LYS A 17 -5.09 2.47 6.45
CA LYS A 17 -4.30 1.75 7.48
C LYS A 17 -2.79 1.99 7.39
N ASN A 18 -2.29 2.31 6.21
CA ASN A 18 -0.88 2.56 5.92
C ASN A 18 -0.43 3.99 6.22
N VAL A 19 -1.32 4.84 6.70
CA VAL A 19 -1.04 6.25 7.05
C VAL A 19 -0.57 6.36 8.49
N ASP A 20 0.58 6.96 8.69
CA ASP A 20 1.11 7.33 10.00
C ASP A 20 0.57 8.70 10.41
N LYS A 21 -0.47 8.73 11.22
CA LYS A 21 -1.15 9.95 11.67
C LYS A 21 -0.22 10.95 12.37
N ASN A 22 0.87 10.49 12.98
CA ASN A 22 1.82 11.38 13.69
C ASN A 22 2.64 12.21 12.70
N ARG A 23 2.71 11.80 11.43
CA ARG A 23 3.43 12.49 10.35
C ARG A 23 2.52 13.24 9.38
N SER A 24 1.21 13.24 9.60
CA SER A 24 0.28 13.96 8.71
C SER A 24 0.52 15.48 8.70
N ALA A 25 1.17 16.02 9.71
CA ALA A 25 1.62 17.43 9.73
C ALA A 25 2.75 17.71 8.73
N ASP A 26 3.47 16.70 8.24
CA ASP A 26 4.53 16.84 7.23
C ASP A 26 3.99 16.89 5.80
N ASN A 27 2.71 16.55 5.62
CA ASN A 27 2.02 16.64 4.33
C ASN A 27 1.98 18.09 3.85
N VAL A 28 1.91 18.27 2.54
CA VAL A 28 1.76 19.60 1.94
C VAL A 28 0.44 19.65 1.19
N GLU A 29 -0.37 20.63 1.50
CA GLU A 29 -1.55 21.02 0.72
C GLU A 29 -1.18 22.20 -0.18
N PHE A 30 -1.23 22.02 -1.50
CA PHE A 30 -0.99 23.08 -2.46
C PHE A 30 -2.27 23.84 -2.79
N CYS A 31 -3.35 23.10 -2.96
CA CYS A 31 -4.68 23.68 -3.15
C CYS A 31 -5.77 22.66 -2.81
N GLN A 32 -6.92 23.20 -2.37
CA GLN A 32 -8.14 22.43 -2.15
C GLN A 32 -9.36 23.31 -2.42
N GLU A 33 -10.08 23.03 -3.49
CA GLU A 33 -11.36 23.66 -3.83
C GLU A 33 -12.48 22.61 -3.90
N ASP A 34 -13.69 23.01 -3.56
CA ASP A 34 -14.85 22.12 -3.78
C ASP A 34 -15.11 21.94 -5.29
N ILE A 35 -15.14 20.70 -5.75
CA ILE A 35 -15.28 20.40 -7.17
C ILE A 35 -16.58 20.95 -7.78
N LYS A 36 -17.67 21.08 -7.01
CA LYS A 36 -18.91 21.67 -7.52
C LYS A 36 -18.73 23.16 -7.74
N HIS A 37 -18.02 23.82 -6.82
CA HIS A 37 -17.68 25.23 -7.00
C HIS A 37 -16.81 25.45 -8.24
N VAL A 38 -15.83 24.57 -8.46
CA VAL A 38 -14.99 24.59 -9.68
C VAL A 38 -15.84 24.43 -10.95
N TYR A 39 -16.82 23.54 -10.93
CA TYR A 39 -17.74 23.37 -12.05
C TYR A 39 -18.58 24.62 -12.33
N HIS A 40 -19.05 25.30 -11.29
CA HIS A 40 -19.73 26.58 -11.44
C HIS A 40 -18.80 27.63 -12.05
N LYS A 41 -17.60 27.75 -11.54
CA LYS A 41 -16.57 28.68 -12.00
C LYS A 41 -16.21 28.47 -13.49
N LEU A 42 -16.03 27.22 -13.91
CA LEU A 42 -15.55 26.91 -15.25
C LEU A 42 -16.66 26.87 -16.31
N PHE A 43 -17.88 26.47 -15.94
CA PHE A 43 -18.87 26.07 -16.93
C PHE A 43 -20.20 26.81 -16.86
N ASP A 44 -20.52 27.56 -15.83
CA ASP A 44 -21.82 28.20 -15.71
C ASP A 44 -22.09 29.20 -16.85
N GLU A 45 -21.12 30.04 -17.18
CA GLU A 45 -21.30 30.95 -18.31
C GLU A 45 -21.53 30.21 -19.64
N ALA A 46 -20.79 29.15 -19.89
CA ALA A 46 -20.96 28.33 -21.09
C ALA A 46 -22.31 27.59 -21.10
N ARG A 47 -22.77 27.15 -19.94
CA ARG A 47 -24.08 26.56 -19.73
C ARG A 47 -25.20 27.54 -20.03
N GLU A 48 -25.08 28.77 -19.53
CA GLU A 48 -26.06 29.83 -19.79
C GLU A 48 -26.11 30.18 -21.27
N ARG A 49 -24.94 30.39 -21.91
CA ARG A 49 -24.88 30.60 -23.37
C ARG A 49 -25.46 29.45 -24.16
N TYR A 50 -25.26 28.23 -23.72
CA TYR A 50 -25.84 27.04 -24.35
C TYR A 50 -27.36 27.01 -24.19
N ASN A 51 -27.86 27.21 -22.96
CA ASN A 51 -29.27 27.17 -22.64
C ASN A 51 -30.07 28.26 -23.38
N ALA A 52 -29.49 29.46 -23.48
CA ALA A 52 -30.12 30.56 -24.23
C ALA A 52 -30.40 30.23 -25.70
N LYS A 53 -29.64 29.30 -26.29
CA LYS A 53 -29.83 28.83 -27.68
C LYS A 53 -30.86 27.69 -27.80
N GLN A 54 -31.32 27.11 -26.68
CA GLN A 54 -32.22 25.96 -26.69
C GLN A 54 -33.69 26.42 -26.77
N LYS A 55 -34.40 25.91 -27.75
CA LYS A 55 -35.85 26.14 -27.90
C LYS A 55 -36.69 25.21 -27.01
N ARG A 56 -36.12 24.07 -26.61
CA ARG A 56 -36.81 23.02 -25.85
C ARG A 56 -36.18 22.90 -24.44
N LYS A 57 -37.02 22.90 -23.42
CA LYS A 57 -36.60 22.77 -22.01
C LYS A 57 -35.86 21.48 -21.71
N ASP A 58 -36.28 20.36 -22.38
CA ASP A 58 -35.66 19.04 -22.22
C ASP A 58 -34.19 18.99 -22.72
N ARG A 59 -33.76 20.00 -23.49
CA ARG A 59 -32.37 20.12 -23.95
C ARG A 59 -31.52 21.08 -23.12
N MET A 60 -32.11 21.80 -22.19
CA MET A 60 -31.42 22.71 -21.31
C MET A 60 -30.64 21.91 -20.24
N ILE A 61 -29.59 22.47 -19.78
CA ILE A 61 -28.72 21.89 -18.74
C ILE A 61 -28.85 22.75 -17.48
N ASP A 62 -29.54 22.22 -16.49
CA ASP A 62 -29.75 22.94 -15.23
C ASP A 62 -28.47 22.97 -14.39
N ASN A 63 -27.80 21.80 -14.31
CA ASN A 63 -26.54 21.67 -13.58
C ASN A 63 -25.56 20.82 -14.40
N TYR A 64 -24.43 21.44 -14.76
CA TYR A 64 -23.45 20.77 -15.62
C TYR A 64 -22.65 19.71 -14.87
N TYR A 65 -22.35 19.94 -13.59
CA TYR A 65 -21.72 18.93 -12.73
C TYR A 65 -22.55 17.65 -12.67
N GLU A 66 -23.86 17.79 -12.44
CA GLU A 66 -24.77 16.65 -12.38
C GLU A 66 -24.91 15.95 -13.73
N LYS A 67 -24.88 16.70 -14.81
CA LYS A 67 -24.89 16.13 -16.16
C LYS A 67 -23.67 15.24 -16.41
N ILE A 68 -22.47 15.72 -16.06
CA ILE A 68 -21.24 14.92 -16.20
C ILE A 68 -21.25 13.73 -15.26
N ARG A 69 -21.68 13.92 -14.02
CA ARG A 69 -21.76 12.86 -13.01
C ARG A 69 -22.63 11.68 -13.42
N ARG A 70 -23.75 11.95 -14.09
CA ARG A 70 -24.69 10.94 -14.63
C ARG A 70 -24.22 10.39 -15.97
N GLY A 71 -23.36 11.10 -16.66
CA GLY A 71 -22.81 10.71 -17.94
C GLY A 71 -21.83 9.53 -17.83
N LYS A 72 -21.64 8.82 -18.96
CA LYS A 72 -20.66 7.72 -19.04
C LYS A 72 -19.45 8.06 -19.90
N GLN A 73 -19.47 9.21 -20.59
CA GLN A 73 -18.43 9.56 -21.56
C GLN A 73 -17.26 10.31 -20.93
N GLU A 74 -17.55 11.21 -19.99
CA GLU A 74 -16.54 12.02 -19.30
C GLU A 74 -16.60 11.73 -17.81
N LYS A 75 -15.44 11.84 -17.14
CA LYS A 75 -15.36 11.79 -15.67
C LYS A 75 -15.49 13.20 -15.13
N LEU A 76 -15.95 13.32 -13.89
CA LEU A 76 -16.00 14.61 -13.19
C LEU A 76 -14.61 15.25 -13.07
N PHE A 77 -13.62 14.43 -12.76
CA PHE A 77 -12.24 14.84 -12.64
C PHE A 77 -11.32 13.64 -12.91
N HIS A 78 -10.05 13.91 -13.01
CA HIS A 78 -9.00 12.91 -13.10
C HIS A 78 -7.98 13.17 -12.00
N GLU A 79 -7.40 12.10 -11.50
CA GLU A 79 -6.28 12.13 -10.59
C GLU A 79 -5.03 11.62 -11.31
N VAL A 80 -3.91 12.26 -11.06
CA VAL A 80 -2.58 11.72 -11.36
C VAL A 80 -1.75 11.68 -10.09
N ILE A 81 -0.98 10.62 -9.94
CA ILE A 81 -0.09 10.45 -8.80
C ILE A 81 1.34 10.40 -9.31
N PHE A 82 2.20 11.25 -8.75
CA PHE A 82 3.63 11.25 -8.98
C PHE A 82 4.37 10.78 -7.75
N GLN A 83 5.27 9.84 -7.94
CA GLN A 83 6.11 9.29 -6.89
C GLN A 83 7.52 9.11 -7.45
N ILE A 84 8.53 9.38 -6.64
CA ILE A 84 9.93 9.15 -6.94
C ILE A 84 10.39 7.98 -6.10
N GLY A 85 11.00 6.96 -6.76
CA GLY A 85 11.48 5.78 -6.07
C GLY A 85 10.41 4.95 -5.36
N ASN A 86 10.83 4.29 -4.30
CA ASN A 86 10.00 3.44 -3.45
C ASN A 86 10.47 3.52 -1.98
N LYS A 87 9.91 2.69 -1.10
CA LYS A 87 10.23 2.67 0.33
C LYS A 87 11.70 2.35 0.66
N ASP A 88 12.43 1.70 -0.25
CA ASP A 88 13.81 1.27 -0.01
C ASP A 88 14.81 2.36 -0.38
N ASP A 89 14.48 3.21 -1.35
CA ASP A 89 15.35 4.27 -1.89
C ASP A 89 14.88 5.70 -1.60
N MET A 90 13.57 5.93 -1.39
CA MET A 90 12.99 7.25 -1.12
C MET A 90 11.99 7.19 0.05
N ASN A 91 12.43 6.63 1.18
CA ASN A 91 11.57 6.47 2.35
C ASN A 91 11.24 7.83 2.97
N ALA A 92 9.96 8.11 3.21
CA ALA A 92 9.47 9.38 3.77
C ALA A 92 10.02 9.75 5.16
N LYS A 93 10.70 8.81 5.85
CA LYS A 93 11.25 9.00 7.20
C LYS A 93 12.71 9.43 7.21
N ASN A 94 13.37 9.46 6.05
CA ASN A 94 14.79 9.77 5.93
C ASN A 94 15.05 11.00 5.04
N GLU A 95 16.32 11.35 4.85
CA GLU A 95 16.75 12.50 4.05
C GLU A 95 16.36 12.36 2.57
N ASP A 96 16.35 11.14 2.03
CA ASP A 96 15.95 10.88 0.65
C ASP A 96 14.45 11.16 0.45
N GLY A 97 13.62 10.85 1.45
CA GLY A 97 12.22 11.24 1.45
C GLY A 97 12.01 12.77 1.49
N LEU A 98 12.84 13.49 2.25
CA LEU A 98 12.83 14.96 2.25
C LEU A 98 13.33 15.53 0.90
N LEU A 99 14.26 14.86 0.26
CA LEU A 99 14.70 15.20 -1.11
C LEU A 99 13.54 15.01 -2.10
N ALA A 100 12.87 13.86 -2.06
CA ALA A 100 11.70 13.61 -2.88
C ALA A 100 10.58 14.64 -2.65
N LYS A 101 10.34 15.04 -1.40
CA LYS A 101 9.41 16.13 -1.04
C LYS A 101 9.76 17.42 -1.78
N ARG A 102 11.02 17.86 -1.75
CA ARG A 102 11.47 19.09 -2.42
C ARG A 102 11.27 19.03 -3.93
N ILE A 103 11.65 17.92 -4.54
CA ILE A 103 11.50 17.70 -5.99
C ILE A 103 10.03 17.73 -6.39
N LEU A 104 9.17 17.01 -5.66
CA LEU A 104 7.73 16.95 -5.96
C LEU A 104 7.03 18.29 -5.71
N THR A 105 7.51 19.08 -4.75
CA THR A 105 7.02 20.44 -4.51
C THR A 105 7.34 21.35 -5.68
N GLU A 106 8.60 21.41 -6.11
CA GLU A 106 9.03 22.21 -7.25
C GLU A 106 8.33 21.80 -8.55
N PHE A 107 8.14 20.49 -8.75
CA PHE A 107 7.38 19.97 -9.89
C PHE A 107 5.93 20.44 -9.88
N MET A 108 5.29 20.48 -8.69
CA MET A 108 3.90 20.93 -8.54
C MET A 108 3.74 22.43 -8.79
N ASP A 109 4.67 23.25 -8.35
CA ASP A 109 4.59 24.71 -8.47
C ASP A 109 4.40 25.17 -9.92
N GLU A 110 4.98 24.46 -10.88
CA GLU A 110 4.85 24.76 -12.30
C GLU A 110 3.75 23.95 -13.01
N PHE A 111 3.12 23.00 -12.34
CA PHE A 111 2.19 22.05 -12.97
C PHE A 111 1.00 22.74 -13.65
N GLN A 112 0.36 23.69 -12.98
CA GLN A 112 -0.81 24.39 -13.55
C GLN A 112 -0.42 25.28 -14.74
N ALA A 113 0.78 25.86 -14.73
CA ALA A 113 1.27 26.68 -15.86
C ALA A 113 1.57 25.82 -17.10
N ARG A 114 2.13 24.62 -16.91
CA ARG A 114 2.36 23.65 -18.00
C ARG A 114 1.06 23.07 -18.54
N ASN A 115 0.01 22.99 -17.70
CA ASN A 115 -1.24 22.33 -18.01
C ASN A 115 -2.44 23.30 -17.91
N PRO A 116 -2.53 24.32 -18.77
CA PRO A 116 -3.55 25.37 -18.65
C PRO A 116 -4.98 24.89 -18.86
N ASN A 117 -5.19 23.75 -19.54
CA ASN A 117 -6.50 23.15 -19.77
C ASN A 117 -6.88 22.07 -18.74
N LEU A 118 -6.01 21.85 -17.76
CA LEU A 118 -6.25 20.94 -16.62
C LEU A 118 -6.38 21.79 -15.35
N TYR A 119 -7.60 22.17 -14.99
CA TYR A 119 -7.82 22.97 -13.79
C TYR A 119 -7.59 22.13 -12.53
N VAL A 120 -6.48 22.36 -11.85
CA VAL A 120 -6.16 21.69 -10.59
C VAL A 120 -7.01 22.27 -9.48
N PHE A 121 -7.81 21.43 -8.83
CA PHE A 121 -8.67 21.84 -7.73
C PHE A 121 -8.28 21.24 -6.38
N SER A 122 -7.46 20.18 -6.40
CA SER A 122 -6.95 19.56 -5.18
C SER A 122 -5.58 18.97 -5.49
N ALA A 123 -4.58 19.37 -4.70
CA ALA A 123 -3.23 18.84 -4.82
C ALA A 123 -2.60 18.68 -3.44
N HIS A 124 -2.16 17.47 -3.14
CA HIS A 124 -1.64 17.08 -1.84
C HIS A 124 -0.39 16.22 -2.00
N LEU A 125 0.67 16.57 -1.30
CA LEU A 125 1.86 15.75 -1.18
C LEU A 125 1.85 15.02 0.17
N HIS A 126 1.80 13.73 0.12
CA HIS A 126 1.76 12.89 1.31
C HIS A 126 3.17 12.47 1.74
N MET A 127 3.48 12.79 3.00
CA MET A 127 4.70 12.39 3.70
C MET A 127 4.43 11.38 4.82
N ASP A 128 3.16 11.11 5.10
CA ASP A 128 2.68 10.26 6.18
C ASP A 128 2.48 8.79 5.78
N GLU A 129 2.92 8.41 4.61
CA GLU A 129 3.02 7.04 4.13
C GLU A 129 4.51 6.63 3.98
N GLU A 130 4.79 5.43 3.46
CA GLU A 130 6.16 4.92 3.38
C GLU A 130 7.02 5.69 2.36
N THR A 131 6.44 6.13 1.26
CA THR A 131 7.13 6.85 0.18
C THR A 131 6.40 8.14 -0.11
N PRO A 132 7.09 9.29 -0.24
CA PRO A 132 6.48 10.54 -0.65
C PRO A 132 5.81 10.41 -2.01
N HIS A 133 4.56 10.88 -2.10
CA HIS A 133 3.85 10.90 -3.37
C HIS A 133 2.87 12.06 -3.45
N LEU A 134 2.75 12.61 -4.63
CA LEU A 134 1.96 13.80 -4.93
C LEU A 134 0.68 13.39 -5.65
N HIS A 135 -0.46 13.69 -5.07
CA HIS A 135 -1.78 13.57 -5.68
C HIS A 135 -2.18 14.89 -6.31
N ILE A 136 -2.59 14.86 -7.56
CA ILE A 136 -3.09 16.03 -8.29
C ILE A 136 -4.44 15.66 -8.90
N ASP A 137 -5.50 16.28 -8.38
CA ASP A 137 -6.85 16.14 -8.89
C ASP A 137 -7.20 17.34 -9.76
N PHE A 138 -7.63 17.10 -11.01
CA PHE A 138 -7.92 18.17 -11.95
C PHE A 138 -9.17 17.93 -12.78
N VAL A 139 -9.81 19.01 -13.17
CA VAL A 139 -10.92 19.04 -14.12
C VAL A 139 -10.37 19.41 -15.50
N PRO A 140 -10.35 18.50 -16.48
CA PRO A 140 -9.91 18.82 -17.83
C PRO A 140 -11.00 19.57 -18.57
N TYR A 141 -10.68 20.70 -19.16
CA TYR A 141 -11.66 21.50 -19.89
C TYR A 141 -11.09 22.05 -21.19
N ILE A 142 -11.99 22.34 -22.11
CA ILE A 142 -11.68 22.96 -23.39
C ILE A 142 -12.68 24.08 -23.66
N THR A 143 -12.20 25.17 -24.25
CA THR A 143 -13.01 26.29 -24.74
C THR A 143 -13.18 26.20 -26.24
N GLY A 144 -14.18 26.91 -26.80
CA GLY A 144 -14.41 26.98 -28.23
C GLY A 144 -14.98 25.70 -28.85
N SER A 145 -15.54 24.79 -28.08
CA SER A 145 -16.15 23.56 -28.58
C SER A 145 -17.37 23.86 -29.45
N LYS A 146 -17.44 23.22 -30.64
CA LYS A 146 -18.56 23.36 -31.59
C LYS A 146 -19.75 22.50 -31.19
N ARG A 147 -19.61 21.54 -30.30
CA ARG A 147 -20.67 20.59 -29.88
C ARG A 147 -20.92 20.69 -28.40
N GLY A 148 -22.19 20.85 -28.01
CA GLY A 148 -22.56 21.00 -26.60
C GLY A 148 -22.25 22.39 -26.08
N LEU A 149 -21.69 22.46 -24.85
CA LEU A 149 -21.17 23.71 -24.31
C LEU A 149 -19.91 24.14 -25.07
N ASP A 150 -19.73 25.43 -25.26
CA ASP A 150 -18.51 25.99 -25.86
C ASP A 150 -17.30 25.83 -24.91
N THR A 151 -17.52 25.89 -23.60
CA THR A 151 -16.57 25.44 -22.59
C THR A 151 -17.12 24.16 -21.93
N ARG A 152 -16.38 23.07 -22.03
CA ARG A 152 -16.86 21.77 -21.55
C ARG A 152 -15.74 20.88 -21.02
N VAL A 153 -16.13 19.90 -20.21
CA VAL A 153 -15.21 18.85 -19.77
C VAL A 153 -14.86 17.95 -20.96
N SER A 154 -13.57 17.74 -21.17
CA SER A 154 -13.06 16.72 -22.09
C SER A 154 -11.56 16.53 -21.89
N LEU A 155 -11.13 15.40 -21.33
CA LEU A 155 -9.70 15.10 -21.16
C LEU A 155 -8.99 15.07 -22.51
N LYS A 156 -9.54 14.32 -23.45
CA LYS A 156 -8.96 14.18 -24.79
C LYS A 156 -8.75 15.53 -25.48
N SER A 157 -9.78 16.39 -25.44
CA SER A 157 -9.69 17.70 -26.13
C SER A 157 -8.82 18.69 -25.38
N ALA A 158 -8.78 18.64 -24.04
CA ALA A 158 -7.89 19.46 -23.24
C ALA A 158 -6.42 19.15 -23.58
N LEU A 159 -6.05 17.88 -23.55
CA LEU A 159 -4.69 17.44 -23.88
C LEU A 159 -4.33 17.70 -25.36
N ALA A 160 -5.29 17.56 -26.27
CA ALA A 160 -5.06 17.89 -27.68
C ALA A 160 -4.80 19.41 -27.87
N ALA A 161 -5.45 20.28 -27.09
CA ALA A 161 -5.19 21.72 -27.11
C ALA A 161 -3.81 22.09 -26.55
N GLU A 162 -3.24 21.26 -25.68
CA GLU A 162 -1.88 21.37 -25.16
C GLU A 162 -0.84 20.74 -26.10
N GLY A 163 -1.23 20.21 -27.26
CA GLY A 163 -0.34 19.68 -28.28
C GLY A 163 -0.23 18.15 -28.32
N PHE A 164 -0.90 17.44 -27.45
CA PHE A 164 -0.91 15.98 -27.42
C PHE A 164 -1.98 15.43 -28.38
N THR A 165 -1.60 15.16 -29.62
CA THR A 165 -2.58 14.84 -30.68
C THR A 165 -3.00 13.37 -30.73
N GLY A 166 -2.40 12.52 -29.92
CA GLY A 166 -2.64 11.09 -29.97
C GLY A 166 -2.09 10.45 -31.26
N GLY A 167 -2.72 9.40 -31.73
CA GLY A 167 -2.35 8.76 -33.00
C GLY A 167 -2.67 7.28 -33.03
N THR A 168 -2.06 6.48 -32.19
CA THR A 168 -2.27 5.03 -32.12
C THR A 168 -2.91 4.61 -30.80
N ARG A 169 -3.33 3.34 -30.71
CA ARG A 169 -3.86 2.77 -29.46
C ARG A 169 -2.86 2.83 -28.29
N GLY A 170 -1.55 2.80 -28.57
CA GLY A 170 -0.49 2.88 -27.56
C GLY A 170 0.01 4.31 -27.30
N ALA A 171 -0.27 5.26 -28.22
CA ALA A 171 0.16 6.66 -28.13
C ALA A 171 -1.08 7.58 -28.16
N THR A 172 -1.93 7.44 -27.17
CA THR A 172 -3.09 8.31 -26.98
C THR A 172 -2.62 9.68 -26.46
N GLU A 173 -3.48 10.69 -26.56
CA GLU A 173 -3.25 12.03 -25.99
C GLU A 173 -2.81 11.91 -24.52
N LEU A 174 -3.49 11.05 -23.78
CA LEU A 174 -3.19 10.79 -22.36
C LEU A 174 -1.78 10.18 -22.17
N ASN A 175 -1.42 9.18 -22.98
CA ASN A 175 -0.11 8.53 -22.85
C ASN A 175 1.04 9.48 -23.22
N GLN A 176 0.83 10.34 -24.22
CA GLN A 176 1.79 11.37 -24.61
C GLN A 176 1.98 12.40 -23.50
N TRP A 177 0.88 12.88 -22.91
CA TRP A 177 0.91 13.80 -21.79
C TRP A 177 1.61 13.19 -20.57
N ILE A 178 1.28 11.95 -20.19
CA ILE A 178 1.96 11.24 -19.09
C ILE A 178 3.48 11.15 -19.35
N ALA A 179 3.88 10.86 -20.58
CA ALA A 179 5.29 10.78 -20.94
C ALA A 179 5.98 12.15 -20.80
N SER A 180 5.30 13.22 -21.22
CA SER A 180 5.77 14.59 -21.08
C SER A 180 5.91 14.99 -19.61
N GLU A 181 4.91 14.76 -18.78
CA GLU A 181 4.98 15.10 -17.35
C GLU A 181 6.03 14.28 -16.60
N LYS A 182 6.26 13.03 -16.99
CA LYS A 182 7.37 12.24 -16.47
C LYS A 182 8.72 12.82 -16.85
N GLN A 183 8.86 13.34 -18.07
CA GLN A 183 10.10 13.97 -18.51
C GLN A 183 10.34 15.29 -17.77
N GLU A 184 9.30 16.08 -17.53
CA GLU A 184 9.38 17.29 -16.69
C GLU A 184 9.79 16.96 -15.26
N LEU A 185 9.19 15.93 -14.66
CA LEU A 185 9.62 15.47 -13.34
C LEU A 185 11.08 15.00 -13.35
N ALA A 186 11.51 14.29 -14.39
CA ALA A 186 12.92 13.88 -14.53
C ALA A 186 13.85 15.09 -14.62
N THR A 187 13.46 16.12 -15.34
CA THR A 187 14.23 17.39 -15.43
C THR A 187 14.36 18.08 -14.07
N VAL A 188 13.31 18.07 -13.26
CA VAL A 188 13.38 18.53 -11.87
C VAL A 188 14.32 17.64 -11.05
N MET A 189 14.19 16.32 -11.16
CA MET A 189 15.04 15.36 -10.45
C MET A 189 16.52 15.57 -10.74
N GLU A 190 16.90 15.78 -12.02
CA GLU A 190 18.28 16.05 -12.44
C GLU A 190 18.88 17.28 -11.74
N ARG A 191 18.09 18.33 -11.53
CA ARG A 191 18.54 19.56 -10.80
C ARG A 191 18.95 19.24 -9.35
N TYR A 192 18.40 18.18 -8.77
CA TYR A 192 18.73 17.68 -7.44
C TYR A 192 19.72 16.51 -7.45
N GLY A 193 20.29 16.17 -8.61
CA GLY A 193 21.23 15.06 -8.74
C GLY A 193 20.58 13.67 -8.63
N VAL A 194 19.28 13.56 -8.86
CA VAL A 194 18.54 12.31 -8.86
C VAL A 194 18.32 11.87 -10.31
N GLU A 195 18.86 10.72 -10.67
CA GLU A 195 18.75 10.16 -12.01
C GLU A 195 17.44 9.39 -12.20
N TRP A 196 16.73 9.61 -13.30
CA TRP A 196 15.55 8.84 -13.65
C TRP A 196 15.91 7.49 -14.26
N LEU A 197 15.83 6.43 -13.47
CA LEU A 197 16.04 5.07 -13.93
C LEU A 197 14.79 4.52 -14.65
N GLN A 198 14.84 4.43 -15.97
CA GLN A 198 13.79 3.80 -16.77
C GLN A 198 13.95 2.28 -16.74
N LYS A 199 13.26 1.62 -15.82
CA LYS A 199 13.33 0.13 -15.69
C LYS A 199 12.71 -0.62 -16.87
N GLY A 200 11.98 0.06 -17.77
CA GLY A 200 11.34 -0.57 -18.94
C GLY A 200 10.26 -1.61 -18.59
N THR A 201 9.97 -1.80 -17.32
CA THR A 201 8.98 -2.75 -16.83
C THR A 201 7.63 -2.05 -16.75
N HIS A 202 6.66 -2.53 -17.51
CA HIS A 202 5.25 -2.18 -17.29
C HIS A 202 4.71 -3.07 -16.17
N GLU A 203 5.17 -2.85 -14.94
CA GLU A 203 4.56 -3.55 -13.81
C GLU A 203 3.10 -3.14 -13.72
N LYS A 204 2.23 -4.17 -13.77
CA LYS A 204 0.80 -3.98 -13.60
C LYS A 204 0.58 -3.36 -12.22
N HIS A 205 -0.15 -2.26 -12.18
CA HIS A 205 -0.52 -1.64 -10.91
C HIS A 205 -1.27 -2.66 -10.06
N LEU A 206 -0.67 -3.00 -8.95
CA LEU A 206 -1.29 -3.90 -7.98
C LEU A 206 -2.26 -3.09 -7.12
N SER A 207 -3.42 -3.65 -6.80
CA SER A 207 -4.25 -3.12 -5.73
C SER A 207 -3.50 -3.20 -4.40
N VAL A 208 -3.89 -2.40 -3.40
CA VAL A 208 -3.28 -2.44 -2.06
C VAL A 208 -3.25 -3.87 -1.52
N LEU A 209 -4.32 -4.64 -1.72
CA LEU A 209 -4.40 -6.06 -1.32
C LEU A 209 -3.43 -6.96 -2.09
N GLU A 210 -3.24 -6.74 -3.39
CA GLU A 210 -2.28 -7.51 -4.19
C GLU A 210 -0.85 -7.16 -3.82
N PHE A 211 -0.56 -5.90 -3.51
CA PHE A 211 0.73 -5.45 -3.01
C PHE A 211 1.04 -6.06 -1.64
N GLU A 212 0.11 -5.98 -0.68
CA GLU A 212 0.25 -6.64 0.62
C GLU A 212 0.47 -8.15 0.50
N LYS A 213 -0.24 -8.79 -0.43
CA LYS A 213 -0.09 -10.23 -0.72
C LYS A 213 1.29 -10.56 -1.30
N LYS A 214 1.82 -9.70 -2.18
CA LYS A 214 3.18 -9.84 -2.76
C LYS A 214 4.25 -9.65 -1.68
N GLU A 215 4.14 -8.63 -0.82
CA GLU A 215 5.08 -8.40 0.29
C GLU A 215 5.06 -9.54 1.30
N ARG A 216 3.88 -10.03 1.70
CA ARG A 216 3.77 -11.21 2.58
C ARG A 216 4.34 -12.49 1.95
N ALA A 217 4.15 -12.67 0.64
CA ALA A 217 4.77 -13.79 -0.07
C ALA A 217 6.30 -13.71 -0.08
N ARG A 218 6.85 -12.49 -0.15
CA ARG A 218 8.29 -12.24 -0.03
C ARG A 218 8.81 -12.54 1.38
N GLU A 219 8.11 -12.05 2.41
CA GLU A 219 8.43 -12.35 3.81
C GLU A 219 8.38 -13.87 4.10
N VAL A 220 7.36 -14.55 3.60
CA VAL A 220 7.24 -16.01 3.72
C VAL A 220 8.39 -16.73 3.00
N ALA A 221 8.78 -16.28 1.81
CA ALA A 221 9.91 -16.85 1.08
C ALA A 221 11.23 -16.66 1.83
N GLU A 222 11.44 -15.51 2.45
CA GLU A 222 12.60 -15.22 3.28
C GLU A 222 12.63 -16.07 4.55
N LEU A 223 11.50 -16.20 5.25
CA LEU A 223 11.35 -17.10 6.40
C LEU A 223 11.56 -18.57 6.03
N VAL A 224 11.11 -18.98 4.86
CA VAL A 224 11.38 -20.35 4.33
C VAL A 224 12.86 -20.56 4.03
N SER A 225 13.55 -19.53 3.52
CA SER A 225 15.01 -19.57 3.31
C SER A 225 15.75 -19.70 4.63
N GLN A 226 15.44 -18.85 5.62
CA GLN A 226 16.01 -18.92 6.97
C GLN A 226 15.73 -20.25 7.64
N LYS A 227 14.51 -20.80 7.49
CA LYS A 227 14.17 -22.14 8.00
C LYS A 227 15.04 -23.24 7.36
N ARG A 228 15.32 -23.15 6.05
CA ARG A 228 16.20 -24.11 5.36
C ARG A 228 17.63 -24.02 5.88
N GLU A 229 18.12 -22.81 6.09
CA GLU A 229 19.45 -22.56 6.63
C GLU A 229 19.59 -23.12 8.06
N ILE A 230 18.63 -22.81 8.93
CA ILE A 230 18.55 -23.39 10.28
C ILE A 230 18.45 -24.91 10.24
N SER A 231 17.65 -25.46 9.34
CA SER A 231 17.53 -26.92 9.17
C SER A 231 18.86 -27.55 8.72
N SER A 232 19.62 -26.87 7.86
CA SER A 232 20.96 -27.31 7.45
C SER A 232 21.94 -27.31 8.63
N VAL A 233 21.95 -26.24 9.44
CA VAL A 233 22.77 -26.15 10.65
C VAL A 233 22.39 -27.23 11.67
N VAL A 234 21.10 -27.47 11.87
CA VAL A 234 20.63 -28.55 12.75
C VAL A 234 21.06 -29.94 12.25
N ALA A 235 21.05 -30.17 10.94
CA ALA A 235 21.53 -31.41 10.35
C ALA A 235 23.05 -31.60 10.57
N GLN A 236 23.84 -30.53 10.35
CA GLN A 236 25.30 -30.54 10.62
C GLN A 236 25.60 -30.79 12.09
N LEU A 237 24.91 -30.10 13.00
CA LEU A 237 25.05 -30.38 14.44
C LEU A 237 24.64 -31.81 14.82
N GLY A 238 23.63 -32.37 14.18
CA GLY A 238 23.24 -33.74 14.32
C GLY A 238 24.33 -34.74 13.89
N GLU A 239 25.02 -34.46 12.79
CA GLU A 239 26.16 -35.21 12.33
C GLU A 239 27.38 -35.12 13.29
N GLU A 240 27.69 -33.88 13.74
CA GLU A 240 28.76 -33.67 14.76
C GLU A 240 28.45 -34.40 16.06
N VAL A 241 27.22 -34.38 16.54
CA VAL A 241 26.79 -35.11 17.72
C VAL A 241 26.94 -36.63 17.50
N SER A 242 26.63 -37.12 16.29
CA SER A 242 26.79 -38.51 15.94
C SER A 242 28.25 -38.93 15.91
N VAL A 243 29.13 -38.10 15.33
CA VAL A 243 30.59 -38.33 15.33
C VAL A 243 31.15 -38.32 16.75
N LYS A 244 30.76 -37.34 17.57
CA LYS A 244 31.17 -37.25 18.98
C LYS A 244 30.70 -38.46 19.80
N LYS A 245 29.51 -38.96 19.52
CA LYS A 245 28.96 -40.15 20.14
C LYS A 245 29.74 -41.41 19.75
N GLN A 246 30.23 -41.49 18.51
CA GLN A 246 31.06 -42.57 18.04
C GLN A 246 32.48 -42.47 18.62
N GLU A 247 33.05 -41.28 18.71
CA GLU A 247 34.35 -41.02 19.39
C GLU A 247 34.27 -41.41 20.86
N LEU A 248 33.19 -41.06 21.56
CA LEU A 248 32.95 -41.46 22.95
C LEU A 248 32.85 -42.99 23.10
N LYS A 249 32.19 -43.65 22.14
CA LYS A 249 32.08 -45.13 22.12
C LYS A 249 33.43 -45.79 21.86
N ASN A 250 34.27 -45.20 20.97
CA ASN A 250 35.61 -45.71 20.72
C ASN A 250 36.52 -45.49 21.93
N ALA A 251 36.41 -44.32 22.58
CA ALA A 251 37.17 -44.03 23.83
C ALA A 251 36.75 -44.93 24.99
N THR A 252 35.47 -45.39 25.06
CA THR A 252 35.03 -46.39 26.06
C THR A 252 35.58 -47.77 25.76
N THR A 253 35.63 -48.18 24.50
CA THR A 253 36.23 -49.45 24.08
C THR A 253 37.76 -49.47 24.27
N GLU A 254 38.45 -48.37 24.00
CA GLU A 254 39.88 -48.22 24.33
C GLU A 254 40.13 -48.29 25.84
N LYS A 255 39.25 -47.70 26.64
CA LYS A 255 39.33 -47.78 28.10
C LYS A 255 39.10 -49.22 28.59
N GLU A 256 38.12 -49.92 28.02
CA GLU A 256 37.88 -51.35 28.37
C GLU A 256 39.07 -52.21 27.99
N LEU A 257 39.67 -52.00 26.82
CA LEU A 257 40.90 -52.68 26.40
C LEU A 257 42.10 -52.32 27.27
N ALA A 258 42.20 -51.05 27.73
CA ALA A 258 43.22 -50.64 28.66
C ALA A 258 43.00 -51.22 30.06
N GLU A 259 41.74 -51.42 30.48
CA GLU A 259 41.39 -52.09 31.73
C GLU A 259 41.68 -53.59 31.67
N GLU A 260 41.40 -54.25 30.51
CA GLU A 260 41.81 -55.67 30.29
C GLU A 260 43.34 -55.84 30.25
N ALA A 261 44.06 -54.89 29.60
CA ALA A 261 45.52 -54.87 29.61
C ALA A 261 46.08 -54.65 31.03
N THR A 262 45.38 -53.77 31.78
CA THR A 262 45.75 -53.49 33.19
C THR A 262 45.46 -54.69 34.09
N GLN A 263 44.37 -55.37 33.82
CA GLN A 263 44.01 -56.62 34.52
C GLN A 263 45.03 -57.73 34.25
N LYS A 264 45.46 -57.90 33.00
CA LYS A 264 46.46 -58.84 32.57
C LYS A 264 47.85 -58.50 33.16
N ALA A 265 48.20 -57.20 33.21
CA ALA A 265 49.41 -56.72 33.87
C ALA A 265 49.36 -56.93 35.40
N ASN A 266 48.16 -56.89 36.01
CA ASN A 266 47.96 -57.22 37.42
C ASN A 266 48.08 -58.75 37.67
N GLU A 267 47.59 -59.57 36.80
CA GLU A 267 47.76 -61.06 36.91
C GLU A 267 49.24 -61.47 36.74
N GLU A 268 49.96 -60.83 35.82
CA GLU A 268 51.42 -61.03 35.68
C GLU A 268 52.19 -60.47 36.93
N ARG A 269 51.62 -59.47 37.58
CA ARG A 269 52.16 -58.86 38.80
C ARG A 269 51.87 -59.68 40.04
N ILE A 270 50.75 -60.41 40.07
CA ILE A 270 50.39 -61.34 41.15
C ILE A 270 51.36 -62.56 41.12
N THR A 271 51.80 -62.96 39.96
CA THR A 271 52.82 -64.00 39.81
C THR A 271 54.24 -63.54 40.17
N ALA A 272 54.50 -62.22 40.08
CA ALA A 272 55.76 -61.63 40.59
C ALA A 272 55.72 -61.27 42.09
N GLN A 273 54.62 -61.57 42.78
CA GLN A 273 54.33 -61.16 44.17
C GLN A 273 54.97 -62.06 45.24
N GLN A 274 56.06 -62.74 44.95
CA GLN A 274 56.93 -63.32 46.00
C GLN A 274 57.98 -62.29 46.54
N GLU A 275 57.98 -61.08 46.04
CA GLU A 275 58.77 -59.93 46.59
C GLU A 275 57.85 -58.91 47.29
N LYS A 276 57.59 -59.21 48.51
CA LYS A 276 56.59 -58.58 49.39
C LYS A 276 56.81 -57.11 49.69
N GLU A 277 57.99 -56.52 49.49
CA GLU A 277 58.28 -55.13 49.84
C GLU A 277 57.96 -54.06 48.80
N LEU A 278 57.81 -54.45 47.48
CA LEU A 278 57.41 -53.51 46.44
C LEU A 278 55.89 -53.32 46.35
N ALA A 279 55.12 -54.20 46.98
CA ALA A 279 53.65 -54.17 46.92
C ALA A 279 52.99 -53.07 47.77
N GLU A 280 53.65 -52.61 48.88
CA GLU A 280 53.07 -51.56 49.73
C GLU A 280 53.18 -50.17 49.12
N GLU A 281 54.31 -49.83 48.44
CA GLU A 281 54.47 -48.56 47.73
C GLU A 281 53.53 -48.47 46.50
N ALA A 282 53.34 -49.62 45.83
CA ALA A 282 52.42 -49.68 44.68
C ALA A 282 50.96 -49.55 45.09
N THR A 283 50.59 -50.03 46.29
CA THR A 283 49.22 -49.91 46.80
C THR A 283 48.88 -48.49 47.24
N GLN A 284 49.87 -47.78 47.77
CA GLN A 284 49.68 -46.38 48.18
C GLN A 284 49.49 -45.45 46.96
N LYS A 285 50.32 -45.67 45.93
CA LYS A 285 50.22 -44.93 44.66
C LYS A 285 48.94 -45.23 43.90
N ALA A 286 48.50 -46.50 43.89
CA ALA A 286 47.22 -46.90 43.30
C ALA A 286 46.01 -46.30 44.01
N ASN A 287 46.12 -46.03 45.34
CA ASN A 287 45.08 -45.32 46.08
C ASN A 287 45.03 -43.81 45.78
N GLU A 288 46.20 -43.19 45.54
CA GLU A 288 46.25 -41.78 45.09
C GLU A 288 45.66 -41.60 43.67
N ASP A 289 46.04 -42.47 42.73
CA ASP A 289 45.46 -42.50 41.37
C ASP A 289 43.97 -42.77 41.38
N ARG A 290 43.51 -43.63 42.30
CA ARG A 290 42.07 -43.88 42.50
C ARG A 290 41.30 -42.65 42.99
N THR A 291 41.93 -41.87 43.86
CA THR A 291 41.36 -40.62 44.41
C THR A 291 41.26 -39.59 43.30
N ILE A 292 42.30 -39.45 42.46
CA ILE A 292 42.33 -38.56 41.31
C ILE A 292 41.28 -39.03 40.26
N ALA A 293 41.21 -40.31 39.94
CA ALA A 293 40.22 -40.86 39.00
C ALA A 293 38.78 -40.71 39.52
N GLN A 294 38.60 -40.71 40.85
CA GLN A 294 37.30 -40.49 41.47
C GLN A 294 36.87 -39.01 41.36
N GLN A 295 37.82 -38.09 41.52
CA GLN A 295 37.59 -36.64 41.26
C GLN A 295 37.31 -36.35 39.78
N GLU A 296 38.04 -36.97 38.86
CA GLU A 296 37.77 -36.84 37.42
C GLU A 296 36.39 -37.38 37.02
N LYS A 297 36.01 -38.51 37.65
CA LYS A 297 34.66 -39.07 37.44
C LYS A 297 33.55 -38.17 37.94
N GLU A 298 33.77 -37.47 39.07
CA GLU A 298 32.83 -36.46 39.60
C GLU A 298 32.73 -35.25 38.66
N VAL A 299 33.86 -34.78 38.11
CA VAL A 299 33.92 -33.70 37.15
C VAL A 299 33.20 -34.07 35.85
N LEU A 300 33.43 -35.29 35.35
CA LEU A 300 32.72 -35.82 34.17
C LEU A 300 31.23 -36.01 34.41
N LEU A 301 30.83 -36.44 35.63
CA LEU A 301 29.41 -36.55 35.99
C LEU A 301 28.73 -35.18 36.07
N ALA A 302 29.42 -34.18 36.63
CA ALA A 302 28.94 -32.81 36.69
C ALA A 302 28.83 -32.20 35.28
N GLY A 303 29.84 -32.45 34.42
CA GLY A 303 29.81 -32.06 33.02
C GLY A 303 28.62 -32.69 32.24
N ASN A 304 28.38 -33.97 32.46
CA ASN A 304 27.23 -34.68 31.85
C ASN A 304 25.87 -34.16 32.38
N GLN A 305 25.79 -33.76 33.63
CA GLN A 305 24.59 -33.13 34.19
C GLN A 305 24.32 -31.77 33.56
N ASN A 306 25.37 -30.96 33.38
CA ASN A 306 25.26 -29.67 32.71
C ASN A 306 24.81 -29.83 31.24
N LEU A 307 25.41 -30.78 30.52
CA LEU A 307 24.98 -31.08 29.12
C LEU A 307 23.55 -31.58 29.05
N ARG A 308 23.09 -32.40 30.03
CA ARG A 308 21.68 -32.79 30.11
C ARG A 308 20.73 -31.61 30.35
N MET A 309 21.11 -30.71 31.26
CA MET A 309 20.34 -29.50 31.51
C MET A 309 20.29 -28.58 30.25
N GLU A 310 21.40 -28.46 29.56
CA GLU A 310 21.50 -27.68 28.34
C GLU A 310 20.66 -28.31 27.21
N ASN A 311 20.71 -29.63 27.05
CA ASN A 311 19.83 -30.37 26.12
C ASN A 311 18.36 -30.17 26.48
N THR A 312 17.99 -30.25 27.75
CA THR A 312 16.61 -30.01 28.19
C THR A 312 16.17 -28.58 27.89
N ARG A 313 17.10 -27.61 28.06
CA ARG A 313 16.86 -26.20 27.72
C ARG A 313 16.68 -25.99 26.20
N LEU A 314 17.51 -26.68 25.41
CA LEU A 314 17.42 -26.63 23.95
C LEU A 314 16.15 -27.30 23.45
N GLU A 315 15.75 -28.42 24.04
CA GLU A 315 14.45 -29.05 23.72
C GLU A 315 13.26 -28.15 24.07
N SER A 316 13.30 -27.55 25.25
CA SER A 316 12.27 -26.58 25.68
C SER A 316 12.21 -25.35 24.73
N ARG A 317 13.37 -24.89 24.24
CA ARG A 317 13.44 -23.82 23.23
C ARG A 317 12.90 -24.27 21.88
N LYS A 318 13.23 -25.49 21.46
CA LYS A 318 12.71 -26.10 20.23
C LYS A 318 11.19 -26.26 20.27
N ASP A 319 10.66 -26.70 21.41
CA ASP A 319 9.20 -26.84 21.56
C ASP A 319 8.50 -25.49 21.60
N ARG A 320 9.13 -24.47 22.22
CA ARG A 320 8.61 -23.10 22.17
C ARG A 320 8.58 -22.57 20.74
N LEU A 321 9.67 -22.76 19.98
CA LEU A 321 9.71 -22.38 18.57
C LEU A 321 8.70 -23.16 17.71
N ARG A 322 8.41 -24.41 18.06
CA ARG A 322 7.36 -25.18 17.39
C ARG A 322 5.97 -24.60 17.68
N MET A 323 5.72 -24.21 18.91
CA MET A 323 4.45 -23.55 19.28
C MET A 323 4.31 -22.19 18.57
N GLU A 324 5.37 -21.37 18.61
CA GLU A 324 5.38 -20.09 17.89
C GLU A 324 5.13 -20.26 16.38
N ASN A 325 5.76 -21.28 15.77
CA ASN A 325 5.51 -21.61 14.35
C ASN A 325 4.08 -22.12 14.10
N HIS A 326 3.51 -22.85 15.07
CA HIS A 326 2.11 -23.26 14.97
C HIS A 326 1.18 -22.06 15.06
N ASP A 327 1.41 -21.18 16.02
CA ASP A 327 0.63 -19.96 16.21
C ASP A 327 0.75 -19.01 15.01
N LEU A 328 1.96 -18.90 14.44
CA LEU A 328 2.17 -18.12 13.21
C LEU A 328 1.41 -18.71 12.02
N LYS A 329 1.41 -20.05 11.90
CA LYS A 329 0.61 -20.72 10.87
C LYS A 329 -0.89 -20.52 11.06
N GLN A 330 -1.35 -20.55 12.30
CA GLN A 330 -2.77 -20.27 12.59
C GLN A 330 -3.13 -18.81 12.27
N LYS A 331 -2.25 -17.86 12.65
CA LYS A 331 -2.43 -16.46 12.27
C LYS A 331 -2.43 -16.25 10.76
N GLN A 332 -1.56 -16.96 10.05
CA GLN A 332 -1.53 -16.91 8.59
C GLN A 332 -2.83 -17.41 7.97
N LEU A 333 -3.35 -18.52 8.48
CA LEU A 333 -4.63 -19.07 8.03
C LEU A 333 -5.80 -18.13 8.36
N GLN A 334 -5.78 -17.54 9.57
CA GLN A 334 -6.78 -16.55 9.96
C GLN A 334 -6.74 -15.33 9.04
N LEU A 335 -5.55 -14.79 8.80
CA LEU A 335 -5.38 -13.64 7.90
C LEU A 335 -5.81 -13.96 6.45
N GLN A 336 -5.65 -15.21 6.05
CA GLN A 336 -6.12 -15.65 4.72
C GLN A 336 -7.65 -15.67 4.68
N THR A 337 -8.29 -16.17 5.74
CA THR A 337 -9.75 -16.15 5.87
C THR A 337 -10.28 -14.71 5.96
N ASP A 338 -9.61 -13.87 6.77
CA ASP A 338 -9.99 -12.46 6.91
C ASP A 338 -9.87 -11.71 5.57
N ASN A 339 -8.86 -12.04 4.75
CA ASN A 339 -8.71 -11.48 3.40
C ASN A 339 -9.83 -11.94 2.46
N GLU A 340 -10.19 -13.22 2.50
CA GLU A 340 -11.30 -13.76 1.70
C GLU A 340 -12.62 -13.08 2.10
N GLU A 341 -12.82 -12.88 3.42
CA GLU A 341 -13.99 -12.13 3.90
C GLU A 341 -13.98 -10.66 3.49
N LEU A 342 -12.79 -10.02 3.46
CA LEU A 342 -12.64 -8.64 3.00
C LEU A 342 -12.86 -8.52 1.50
N GLU A 343 -12.39 -9.48 0.72
CA GLU A 343 -12.66 -9.54 -0.73
C GLU A 343 -14.16 -9.65 -0.98
N GLN A 344 -14.85 -10.55 -0.24
CA GLN A 344 -16.29 -10.70 -0.35
C GLN A 344 -17.02 -9.41 0.05
N ARG A 345 -16.62 -8.78 1.15
CA ARG A 345 -17.18 -7.48 1.56
C ARG A 345 -16.92 -6.38 0.54
N HIS A 346 -15.76 -6.43 -0.10
CA HIS A 346 -15.43 -5.47 -1.16
C HIS A 346 -16.36 -5.65 -2.37
N GLU A 347 -16.58 -6.89 -2.79
CA GLU A 347 -17.53 -7.21 -3.86
C GLU A 347 -18.97 -6.78 -3.49
N ASP A 348 -19.39 -7.06 -2.25
CA ASP A 348 -20.70 -6.66 -1.75
C ASP A 348 -20.85 -5.13 -1.70
N LEU A 349 -19.78 -4.42 -1.29
CA LEU A 349 -19.74 -2.96 -1.29
C LEU A 349 -19.75 -2.40 -2.72
N GLN A 350 -19.01 -3.00 -3.66
CA GLN A 350 -19.05 -2.60 -5.06
C GLN A 350 -20.46 -2.79 -5.64
N TYR A 351 -21.06 -3.94 -5.34
CA TYR A 351 -22.45 -4.20 -5.75
C TYR A 351 -23.43 -3.17 -5.13
N THR A 352 -23.26 -2.90 -3.84
CA THR A 352 -24.09 -1.92 -3.12
C THR A 352 -23.88 -0.51 -3.67
N ASN A 353 -22.63 -0.11 -3.93
CA ASN A 353 -22.32 1.18 -4.55
C ASN A 353 -22.93 1.31 -5.93
N SER A 354 -22.81 0.27 -6.75
CA SER A 354 -23.45 0.26 -8.07
C SER A 354 -24.98 0.41 -7.98
N LYS A 355 -25.58 -0.24 -6.97
CA LYS A 355 -27.01 -0.09 -6.69
C LYS A 355 -27.36 1.32 -6.20
N LEU A 356 -26.53 1.90 -5.35
CA LEU A 356 -26.69 3.29 -4.87
C LEU A 356 -26.52 4.29 -6.01
N GLU A 357 -25.55 4.05 -6.90
CA GLU A 357 -25.36 4.88 -8.10
C GLU A 357 -26.60 4.86 -8.99
N ASN A 358 -27.19 3.67 -9.18
CA ASN A 358 -28.44 3.54 -9.93
C ASN A 358 -29.61 4.28 -9.25
N VAL A 359 -29.73 4.15 -7.92
CA VAL A 359 -30.76 4.86 -7.13
C VAL A 359 -30.53 6.36 -7.20
N ASN A 360 -29.28 6.80 -7.07
CA ASN A 360 -28.93 8.21 -7.19
C ASN A 360 -29.24 8.73 -8.59
N ALA A 361 -28.89 7.99 -9.63
CA ALA A 361 -29.24 8.36 -11.00
C ALA A 361 -30.76 8.53 -11.19
N GLN A 362 -31.53 7.64 -10.56
CA GLN A 362 -32.99 7.74 -10.58
C GLN A 362 -33.47 8.99 -9.82
N LEU A 363 -32.93 9.21 -8.61
CA LEU A 363 -33.29 10.41 -7.82
C LEU A 363 -32.92 11.72 -8.53
N PHE A 364 -31.81 11.72 -9.28
CA PHE A 364 -31.44 12.88 -10.09
C PHE A 364 -32.40 13.11 -11.25
N ALA A 365 -32.82 12.03 -11.93
CA ALA A 365 -33.82 12.12 -12.97
C ALA A 365 -35.16 12.65 -12.42
N ASP A 366 -35.53 12.16 -11.24
CA ASP A 366 -36.75 12.61 -10.56
C ASP A 366 -36.67 14.08 -10.14
N ASN A 367 -35.51 14.48 -9.54
CA ASN A 367 -35.28 15.88 -9.17
C ASN A 367 -35.27 16.81 -10.39
N HIS A 368 -34.61 16.39 -11.47
CA HIS A 368 -34.64 17.17 -12.72
C HIS A 368 -36.06 17.35 -13.25
N THR A 369 -36.87 16.27 -13.16
CA THR A 369 -38.28 16.35 -13.54
C THR A 369 -39.07 17.31 -12.65
N LEU A 370 -38.77 17.31 -11.34
CA LEU A 370 -39.35 18.23 -10.37
C LEU A 370 -38.92 19.68 -10.62
N GLU A 371 -37.66 19.90 -10.95
CA GLU A 371 -37.13 21.23 -11.30
C GLU A 371 -37.83 21.78 -12.56
N GLN A 372 -37.92 20.97 -13.61
CA GLN A 372 -38.64 21.33 -14.82
C GLN A 372 -40.09 21.71 -14.51
N ARG A 373 -40.74 20.94 -13.63
CA ARG A 373 -42.11 21.21 -13.22
C ARG A 373 -42.23 22.52 -12.42
N ASN A 374 -41.23 22.76 -11.58
CA ASN A 374 -41.15 23.99 -10.76
C ASN A 374 -40.95 25.21 -11.68
N ASP A 375 -40.09 25.09 -12.67
CA ASP A 375 -39.87 26.22 -13.60
C ASP A 375 -41.07 26.44 -14.53
N SER A 376 -41.75 25.36 -14.93
CA SER A 376 -43.07 25.51 -15.60
C SER A 376 -44.04 26.24 -14.71
N LEU A 377 -44.17 25.84 -13.41
CA LEU A 377 -45.06 26.51 -12.47
C LEU A 377 -44.68 27.97 -12.20
N LYS A 378 -43.37 28.30 -12.15
CA LYS A 378 -42.93 29.69 -12.06
C LYS A 378 -43.35 30.49 -13.28
N SER A 379 -43.16 29.90 -14.47
CA SER A 379 -43.60 30.55 -15.73
C SER A 379 -45.12 30.77 -15.74
N ASP A 380 -45.89 29.74 -15.36
CA ASP A 380 -47.35 29.85 -15.25
C ASP A 380 -47.76 30.91 -14.25
N ASN A 381 -47.07 30.99 -13.10
CA ASN A 381 -47.27 32.04 -12.11
C ASN A 381 -46.93 33.42 -12.64
N GLN A 382 -45.87 33.55 -13.44
CA GLN A 382 -45.57 34.82 -14.11
C GLN A 382 -46.68 35.25 -15.08
N VAL A 383 -47.14 34.29 -15.89
CA VAL A 383 -48.26 34.56 -16.82
C VAL A 383 -49.53 34.92 -16.06
N LEU A 384 -49.81 34.21 -14.94
CA LEU A 384 -50.95 34.51 -14.08
C LEU A 384 -50.83 35.91 -13.46
N ARG A 385 -49.67 36.27 -12.98
CA ARG A 385 -49.42 37.64 -12.45
C ARG A 385 -49.60 38.71 -13.51
N GLN A 386 -49.10 38.46 -14.72
CA GLN A 386 -49.32 39.37 -15.82
C GLN A 386 -50.80 39.54 -16.13
N LYS A 387 -51.51 38.40 -16.27
CA LYS A 387 -52.95 38.43 -16.48
C LYS A 387 -53.72 39.15 -15.35
N TYR A 388 -53.31 38.94 -14.12
CA TYR A 388 -53.85 39.64 -12.95
C TYR A 388 -53.62 41.14 -13.05
N ASN A 389 -52.41 41.57 -13.41
CA ASN A 389 -52.08 42.98 -13.56
C ASN A 389 -52.86 43.62 -14.73
N ASP A 390 -52.97 42.87 -15.85
CA ASP A 390 -53.76 43.31 -17.02
C ASP A 390 -55.24 43.45 -16.63
N LEU A 391 -55.79 42.48 -15.87
CA LEU A 391 -57.14 42.57 -15.34
C LEU A 391 -57.33 43.74 -14.40
N GLN A 392 -56.39 43.99 -13.52
CA GLN A 392 -56.41 45.19 -12.65
C GLN A 392 -56.39 46.50 -13.47
N GLN A 393 -55.53 46.55 -14.47
CA GLN A 393 -55.50 47.74 -15.37
C GLN A 393 -56.80 47.92 -16.13
N ASN A 394 -57.36 46.80 -16.62
CA ASN A 394 -58.68 46.85 -17.29
C ASN A 394 -59.77 47.26 -16.34
N ASN A 395 -59.79 46.79 -15.07
CA ASN A 395 -60.76 47.21 -14.07
C ASN A 395 -60.62 48.72 -13.75
N VAL A 396 -59.39 49.19 -13.56
CA VAL A 396 -59.14 50.62 -13.34
C VAL A 396 -59.58 51.48 -14.58
N GLN A 397 -59.45 50.92 -15.78
CA GLN A 397 -59.93 51.60 -16.96
C GLN A 397 -61.46 51.60 -17.06
N LEU A 398 -62.11 50.51 -16.65
CA LEU A 398 -63.57 50.40 -16.59
C LEU A 398 -64.17 51.30 -15.53
N GLU A 399 -63.52 51.42 -14.34
CA GLU A 399 -63.91 52.37 -13.29
C GLU A 399 -63.72 53.82 -13.71
N LYS A 400 -62.82 54.12 -14.62
CA LYS A 400 -62.66 55.47 -15.18
C LYS A 400 -63.64 55.81 -16.29
N GLN A 401 -64.35 54.81 -16.83
CA GLN A 401 -65.39 54.98 -17.88
C GLN A 401 -66.81 55.03 -17.33
N GLN A 402 -67.00 54.71 -16.05
CA GLN A 402 -68.20 54.97 -15.25
C GLN A 402 -68.13 56.38 -14.60
#